data_6d507b6bd75d3fc2b01351693b8b889b
#
_entry.id   6d507b6bd75d3fc2b01351693b8b889b
#
_cell.length_a   1.000
_cell.length_b   1.000
_cell.length_c   1.000
_cell.angle_alpha   90.00
_cell.angle_beta   90.00
_cell.angle_gamma   90.00
#
_symmetry.space_group_name_H-M   'P 1'
#
loop_
_entity.id
_entity.type
_entity.pdbx_description
1 polymer ?
#
loop_
_entity_poly.entity_id
_entity_poly.type
_entity_poly.pdbx_seq_one_letter_code
_entity_poly.pdbx_strand_id
1 'polypeptide(L)'
;MIAAMRTLATPVIEKKGGTSVTFPQEFTFILSMERLDRGLESMDELIPKGLQRHEHAIGLISRTILTDFITLAFVVNFSNIEEVESTLYQIYWSDKELVDKHMKRFSDAGVLSIEEHEQYIAYENQEGSFQHRVNEYYLNNEPKRFPAFGHILDKVFRDRPMKPLAFEIRNAYDQWFLLSKYEHMGWHSFALSRTLDVKDVEARVRRALYYSLLLLQICLEMLEENDLNAKAGLLFKDWMNANAFK
;
A
#
# COMPACT_ATOMS: atom_id res chain seq x y z
N MET A 1 14.75 14.35 -0.83
CA MET A 1 13.94 13.34 -0.15
C MET A 1 13.59 12.17 -1.08
N ILE A 2 12.82 12.38 -2.14
CA ILE A 2 12.39 11.33 -3.07
C ILE A 2 13.59 10.55 -3.61
N ALA A 3 14.55 11.20 -4.22
CA ALA A 3 15.76 10.57 -4.73
C ALA A 3 16.51 9.74 -3.66
N ALA A 4 16.59 10.24 -2.42
CA ALA A 4 17.23 9.49 -1.34
C ALA A 4 16.47 8.22 -0.97
N MET A 5 15.14 8.26 -0.91
CA MET A 5 14.32 7.05 -0.67
C MET A 5 14.47 6.02 -1.80
N ARG A 6 14.45 6.46 -3.06
CA ARG A 6 14.65 5.60 -4.24
C ARG A 6 16.04 4.95 -4.22
N THR A 7 17.08 5.70 -3.84
CA THR A 7 18.44 5.15 -3.68
C THR A 7 18.51 4.01 -2.64
N LEU A 8 17.63 4.00 -1.65
CA LEU A 8 17.55 2.92 -0.67
C LEU A 8 16.69 1.73 -1.17
N ALA A 9 15.61 2.00 -1.91
CA ALA A 9 14.69 0.98 -2.40
C ALA A 9 15.24 0.20 -3.60
N THR A 10 15.78 0.89 -4.61
CA THR A 10 16.20 0.30 -5.89
C THR A 10 17.15 -0.90 -5.74
N PRO A 11 18.21 -0.88 -4.91
CA PRO A 11 19.10 -2.04 -4.78
C PRO A 11 18.43 -3.30 -4.25
N VAL A 12 17.41 -3.13 -3.38
CA VAL A 12 16.65 -4.27 -2.83
C VAL A 12 15.72 -4.85 -3.88
N ILE A 13 15.03 -3.98 -4.61
CA ILE A 13 14.14 -4.38 -5.72
C ILE A 13 14.94 -5.13 -6.79
N GLU A 14 16.08 -4.61 -7.22
CA GLU A 14 16.93 -5.24 -8.24
C GLU A 14 17.48 -6.59 -7.76
N LYS A 15 17.95 -6.67 -6.52
CA LYS A 15 18.50 -7.88 -5.93
C LYS A 15 17.46 -8.99 -5.75
N LYS A 16 16.29 -8.63 -5.24
CA LYS A 16 15.24 -9.58 -4.83
C LYS A 16 14.15 -9.78 -5.89
N GLY A 17 13.84 -8.78 -6.71
CA GLY A 17 12.78 -8.85 -7.71
C GLY A 17 13.03 -9.85 -8.85
N GLY A 18 14.29 -10.27 -9.07
CA GLY A 18 14.67 -11.28 -10.06
C GLY A 18 14.95 -12.68 -9.48
N THR A 19 14.76 -12.87 -8.17
CA THR A 19 15.07 -14.14 -7.46
C THR A 19 13.80 -14.85 -7.00
N SER A 20 13.93 -16.13 -6.63
CA SER A 20 12.85 -16.84 -5.95
C SER A 20 12.66 -16.25 -4.56
N VAL A 21 11.57 -15.52 -4.36
CA VAL A 21 11.20 -14.89 -3.08
C VAL A 21 10.21 -15.74 -2.31
N THR A 22 10.30 -15.69 -0.98
CA THR A 22 9.37 -16.40 -0.10
C THR A 22 7.99 -15.75 -0.15
N PHE A 23 7.00 -16.53 -0.58
CA PHE A 23 5.61 -16.12 -0.58
C PHE A 23 4.95 -16.52 0.76
N PRO A 24 4.09 -15.70 1.36
CA PRO A 24 3.65 -14.36 0.92
C PRO A 24 4.50 -13.21 1.43
N GLN A 25 5.42 -13.45 2.37
CA GLN A 25 6.12 -12.41 3.13
C GLN A 25 7.03 -11.55 2.24
N GLU A 26 8.18 -12.09 1.79
CA GLU A 26 9.11 -11.30 0.97
C GLU A 26 8.42 -10.74 -0.27
N PHE A 27 7.58 -11.55 -0.91
CA PHE A 27 6.84 -11.14 -2.09
C PHE A 27 6.01 -9.87 -1.85
N THR A 28 5.26 -9.80 -0.74
CA THR A 28 4.43 -8.63 -0.41
C THR A 28 5.25 -7.38 -0.19
N PHE A 29 6.32 -7.49 0.59
CA PHE A 29 7.15 -6.32 0.93
C PHE A 29 7.94 -5.81 -0.27
N ILE A 30 8.41 -6.71 -1.16
CA ILE A 30 9.07 -6.31 -2.42
C ILE A 30 8.06 -5.60 -3.34
N LEU A 31 6.86 -6.16 -3.57
CA LEU A 31 5.84 -5.52 -4.38
C LEU A 31 5.45 -4.15 -3.84
N SER A 32 5.31 -4.02 -2.52
CA SER A 32 5.00 -2.73 -1.90
C SER A 32 6.13 -1.72 -2.09
N MET A 33 7.38 -2.18 -2.04
CA MET A 33 8.55 -1.35 -2.31
C MET A 33 8.62 -0.92 -3.78
N GLU A 34 8.33 -1.81 -4.73
CA GLU A 34 8.23 -1.47 -6.16
C GLU A 34 7.13 -0.45 -6.44
N ARG A 35 5.96 -0.62 -5.82
CA ARG A 35 4.86 0.35 -5.95
C ARG A 35 5.22 1.70 -5.37
N LEU A 36 5.89 1.70 -4.22
CA LEU A 36 6.41 2.92 -3.59
C LEU A 36 7.42 3.61 -4.49
N ASP A 37 8.39 2.91 -5.04
CA ASP A 37 9.43 3.48 -5.93
C ASP A 37 8.80 4.12 -7.17
N ARG A 38 7.88 3.43 -7.85
CA ARG A 38 7.12 3.97 -9.00
C ARG A 38 6.27 5.19 -8.63
N GLY A 39 5.64 5.16 -7.46
CA GLY A 39 4.88 6.30 -6.94
C GLY A 39 5.78 7.52 -6.68
N LEU A 40 6.93 7.31 -6.05
CA LEU A 40 7.92 8.34 -5.79
C LEU A 40 8.52 8.90 -7.09
N GLU A 41 8.81 8.06 -8.07
CA GLU A 41 9.27 8.49 -9.42
C GLU A 41 8.24 9.41 -10.09
N SER A 42 6.97 8.99 -10.08
CA SER A 42 5.89 9.80 -10.64
C SER A 42 5.73 11.14 -9.91
N MET A 43 5.86 11.16 -8.59
CA MET A 43 5.82 12.41 -7.81
C MET A 43 7.02 13.31 -8.15
N ASP A 44 8.22 12.76 -8.32
CA ASP A 44 9.43 13.51 -8.69
C ASP A 44 9.29 14.20 -10.03
N GLU A 45 8.59 13.57 -10.95
CA GLU A 45 8.27 14.15 -12.26
C GLU A 45 7.17 15.22 -12.24
N LEU A 46 6.15 15.05 -11.40
CA LEU A 46 4.96 15.91 -11.38
C LEU A 46 5.15 17.18 -10.55
N ILE A 47 5.85 17.08 -9.41
CA ILE A 47 6.04 18.21 -8.49
C ILE A 47 6.70 19.41 -9.18
N PRO A 48 7.80 19.28 -9.94
CA PRO A 48 8.42 20.40 -10.64
C PRO A 48 7.55 21.03 -11.72
N LYS A 49 6.61 20.28 -12.30
CA LYS A 49 5.68 20.74 -13.34
C LYS A 49 4.50 21.56 -12.81
N GLY A 50 4.40 21.71 -11.49
CA GLY A 50 3.41 22.54 -10.79
C GLY A 50 2.42 21.74 -9.98
N LEU A 51 2.45 21.93 -8.66
CA LEU A 51 1.65 21.21 -7.69
C LEU A 51 0.14 21.34 -7.93
N GLN A 52 -0.36 22.55 -8.14
CA GLN A 52 -1.79 22.76 -8.39
C GLN A 52 -2.27 22.10 -9.68
N ARG A 53 -1.46 22.14 -10.73
CA ARG A 53 -1.81 21.54 -12.03
C ARG A 53 -1.94 20.03 -11.94
N HIS A 54 -1.14 19.39 -11.10
CA HIS A 54 -1.05 17.93 -10.97
C HIS A 54 -1.60 17.42 -9.64
N GLU A 55 -2.31 18.26 -8.90
CA GLU A 55 -2.87 17.96 -7.57
C GLU A 55 -3.64 16.63 -7.54
N HIS A 56 -4.50 16.40 -8.52
CA HIS A 56 -5.30 15.19 -8.58
C HIS A 56 -4.43 13.94 -8.74
N ALA A 57 -3.48 13.93 -9.66
CA ALA A 57 -2.57 12.80 -9.87
C ALA A 57 -1.69 12.54 -8.64
N ILE A 58 -1.15 13.61 -8.04
CA ILE A 58 -0.37 13.52 -6.80
C ILE A 58 -1.24 12.97 -5.66
N GLY A 59 -2.50 13.39 -5.58
CA GLY A 59 -3.46 12.90 -4.59
C GLY A 59 -3.72 11.40 -4.73
N LEU A 60 -3.89 10.88 -5.95
CA LEU A 60 -4.07 9.45 -6.20
C LEU A 60 -2.82 8.63 -5.84
N ILE A 61 -1.63 9.11 -6.21
CA ILE A 61 -0.36 8.47 -5.84
C ILE A 61 -0.21 8.45 -4.32
N SER A 62 -0.46 9.58 -3.65
CA SER A 62 -0.41 9.69 -2.19
C SER A 62 -1.37 8.72 -1.52
N ARG A 63 -2.58 8.58 -2.05
CA ARG A 63 -3.57 7.63 -1.52
C ARG A 63 -3.11 6.18 -1.65
N THR A 64 -2.48 5.80 -2.76
CA THR A 64 -1.91 4.46 -2.93
C THR A 64 -0.83 4.18 -1.88
N ILE A 65 0.09 5.12 -1.65
CA ILE A 65 1.12 5.02 -0.62
C ILE A 65 0.51 4.86 0.78
N LEU A 66 -0.52 5.65 1.10
CA LEU A 66 -1.22 5.55 2.39
C LEU A 66 -1.97 4.22 2.54
N THR A 67 -2.54 3.68 1.45
CA THR A 67 -3.17 2.35 1.43
C THR A 67 -2.17 1.28 1.83
N ASP A 68 -1.01 1.26 1.18
CA ASP A 68 0.04 0.29 1.44
C ASP A 68 0.61 0.46 2.86
N PHE A 69 0.84 1.71 3.30
CA PHE A 69 1.30 1.99 4.65
C PHE A 69 0.31 1.49 5.72
N ILE A 70 -0.98 1.85 5.64
CA ILE A 70 -1.98 1.42 6.62
C ILE A 70 -2.07 -0.10 6.68
N THR A 71 -2.07 -0.75 5.51
CA THR A 71 -2.15 -2.20 5.39
C THR A 71 -0.95 -2.88 6.04
N LEU A 72 0.27 -2.51 5.65
CA LEU A 72 1.48 -3.16 6.16
C LEU A 72 1.79 -2.78 7.61
N ALA A 73 1.58 -1.52 8.00
CA ALA A 73 1.71 -1.10 9.39
C ALA A 73 0.74 -1.86 10.31
N PHE A 74 -0.49 -2.13 9.86
CA PHE A 74 -1.42 -2.97 10.59
C PHE A 74 -0.89 -4.40 10.74
N VAL A 75 -0.45 -5.02 9.64
CA VAL A 75 0.08 -6.39 9.63
C VAL A 75 1.24 -6.53 10.62
N VAL A 76 2.26 -5.69 10.51
CA VAL A 76 3.48 -5.82 11.34
C VAL A 76 3.31 -5.36 12.78
N ASN A 77 2.36 -4.47 13.05
CA ASN A 77 2.20 -3.87 14.38
C ASN A 77 1.15 -4.57 15.25
N PHE A 78 0.09 -5.12 14.65
CA PHE A 78 -1.04 -5.72 15.37
C PHE A 78 -1.11 -7.24 15.28
N SER A 79 -0.35 -7.85 14.38
CA SER A 79 -0.17 -9.30 14.32
C SER A 79 1.12 -9.70 15.02
N ASN A 80 1.14 -10.85 15.67
CA ASN A 80 2.39 -11.46 16.10
C ASN A 80 3.11 -12.05 14.85
N ILE A 81 4.37 -12.44 14.99
CA ILE A 81 5.17 -12.96 13.87
C ILE A 81 4.51 -14.18 13.20
N GLU A 82 3.88 -15.05 13.98
CA GLU A 82 3.20 -16.25 13.49
C GLU A 82 1.91 -15.89 12.71
N GLU A 83 1.28 -14.76 13.05
CA GLU A 83 0.07 -14.26 12.39
C GLU A 83 0.35 -13.41 11.15
N VAL A 84 1.57 -12.89 10.96
CA VAL A 84 1.91 -12.05 9.80
C VAL A 84 1.61 -12.80 8.50
N GLU A 85 2.09 -14.02 8.37
CA GLU A 85 1.85 -14.84 7.17
C GLU A 85 0.36 -15.07 6.93
N SER A 86 -0.37 -15.51 7.96
CA SER A 86 -1.82 -15.70 7.90
C SER A 86 -2.55 -14.42 7.49
N THR A 87 -2.12 -13.26 8.03
CA THR A 87 -2.75 -11.98 7.70
C THR A 87 -2.44 -11.54 6.27
N LEU A 88 -1.25 -11.83 5.76
CA LEU A 88 -0.90 -11.59 4.36
C LEU A 88 -1.76 -12.45 3.42
N TYR A 89 -1.97 -13.74 3.73
CA TYR A 89 -2.90 -14.57 2.96
C TYR A 89 -4.33 -14.03 2.96
N GLN A 90 -4.80 -13.39 4.05
CA GLN A 90 -6.11 -12.74 4.08
C GLN A 90 -6.23 -11.57 3.09
N ILE A 91 -5.15 -10.80 2.90
CA ILE A 91 -5.11 -9.74 1.89
C ILE A 91 -5.34 -10.34 0.50
N TYR A 92 -4.57 -11.34 0.17
CA TYR A 92 -4.62 -12.01 -1.13
C TYR A 92 -5.94 -12.73 -1.39
N TRP A 93 -6.48 -13.39 -0.36
CA TRP A 93 -7.80 -14.01 -0.46
C TRP A 93 -8.89 -12.98 -0.72
N SER A 94 -8.85 -11.85 -0.03
CA SER A 94 -9.84 -10.78 -0.20
C SER A 94 -9.80 -10.19 -1.60
N ASP A 95 -8.62 -10.04 -2.16
CA ASP A 95 -8.41 -9.52 -3.52
C ASP A 95 -8.90 -10.53 -4.55
N LYS A 96 -8.51 -11.80 -4.42
CA LYS A 96 -9.00 -12.89 -5.25
C LYS A 96 -10.54 -12.96 -5.27
N GLU A 97 -11.16 -12.97 -4.09
CA GLU A 97 -12.62 -13.04 -3.96
C GLU A 97 -13.34 -11.87 -4.65
N LEU A 98 -12.71 -10.69 -4.65
CA LEU A 98 -13.22 -9.52 -5.37
C LEU A 98 -13.12 -9.71 -6.88
N VAL A 99 -11.98 -10.18 -7.38
CA VAL A 99 -11.76 -10.45 -8.81
C VAL A 99 -12.71 -11.54 -9.29
N ASP A 100 -12.83 -12.66 -8.59
CA ASP A 100 -13.74 -13.75 -8.92
C ASP A 100 -15.19 -13.28 -9.07
N LYS A 101 -15.64 -12.42 -8.15
CA LYS A 101 -16.98 -11.83 -8.23
C LYS A 101 -17.16 -10.95 -9.46
N HIS A 102 -16.15 -10.18 -9.83
CA HIS A 102 -16.20 -9.37 -11.04
C HIS A 102 -16.19 -10.21 -12.30
N MET A 103 -15.31 -11.21 -12.37
CA MET A 103 -15.24 -12.13 -13.51
C MET A 103 -16.56 -12.87 -13.70
N LYS A 104 -17.17 -13.37 -12.62
CA LYS A 104 -18.49 -13.97 -12.66
C LYS A 104 -19.57 -13.01 -13.18
N ARG A 105 -19.60 -11.76 -12.68
CA ARG A 105 -20.57 -10.76 -13.16
C ARG A 105 -20.42 -10.45 -14.64
N PHE A 106 -19.18 -10.38 -15.14
CA PHE A 106 -18.92 -10.14 -16.56
C PHE A 106 -19.33 -11.34 -17.42
N SER A 107 -19.13 -12.56 -16.94
CA SER A 107 -19.62 -13.78 -17.60
C SER A 107 -21.15 -13.83 -17.61
N ASP A 108 -21.79 -13.58 -16.46
CA ASP A 108 -23.26 -13.57 -16.33
C ASP A 108 -23.91 -12.46 -17.21
N ALA A 109 -23.22 -11.35 -17.42
CA ALA A 109 -23.66 -10.25 -18.27
C ALA A 109 -23.32 -10.45 -19.77
N GLY A 110 -22.67 -11.55 -20.14
CA GLY A 110 -22.23 -11.81 -21.52
C GLY A 110 -21.12 -10.87 -22.03
N VAL A 111 -20.41 -10.20 -21.12
CA VAL A 111 -19.25 -9.34 -21.45
C VAL A 111 -18.01 -10.19 -21.68
N LEU A 112 -17.87 -11.29 -20.94
CA LEU A 112 -16.86 -12.31 -21.15
C LEU A 112 -17.51 -13.50 -21.84
N SER A 113 -16.83 -14.06 -22.84
CA SER A 113 -17.22 -15.36 -23.41
C SER A 113 -16.97 -16.49 -22.39
N ILE A 114 -17.59 -17.62 -22.61
CA ILE A 114 -17.37 -18.82 -21.78
C ILE A 114 -15.91 -19.23 -21.84
N GLU A 115 -15.30 -19.18 -23.03
CA GLU A 115 -13.89 -19.53 -23.25
C GLU A 115 -12.93 -18.61 -22.49
N GLU A 116 -13.17 -17.32 -22.49
CA GLU A 116 -12.34 -16.35 -21.72
C GLU A 116 -12.47 -16.60 -20.21
N HIS A 117 -13.65 -16.92 -19.72
CA HIS A 117 -13.86 -17.27 -18.32
C HIS A 117 -13.16 -18.57 -17.93
N GLU A 118 -13.24 -19.60 -18.78
CA GLU A 118 -12.52 -20.87 -18.58
C GLU A 118 -10.99 -20.68 -18.61
N GLN A 119 -10.47 -19.83 -19.49
CA GLN A 119 -9.05 -19.47 -19.53
C GLN A 119 -8.60 -18.75 -18.24
N TYR A 120 -9.42 -17.85 -17.72
CA TYR A 120 -9.15 -17.21 -16.43
C TYR A 120 -9.06 -18.22 -15.31
N ILE A 121 -10.04 -19.13 -15.18
CA ILE A 121 -10.02 -20.18 -14.15
C ILE A 121 -8.83 -21.12 -14.32
N ALA A 122 -8.47 -21.48 -15.56
CA ALA A 122 -7.31 -22.32 -15.83
C ALA A 122 -6.00 -21.62 -15.41
N TYR A 123 -5.88 -20.33 -15.67
CA TYR A 123 -4.73 -19.53 -15.23
C TYR A 123 -4.61 -19.48 -13.70
N GLU A 124 -5.72 -19.26 -12.99
CA GLU A 124 -5.74 -19.27 -11.52
C GLU A 124 -5.31 -20.59 -10.91
N ASN A 125 -5.68 -21.70 -11.54
CA ASN A 125 -5.36 -23.05 -11.07
C ASN A 125 -4.01 -23.57 -11.59
N GLN A 126 -3.29 -22.79 -12.38
CA GLN A 126 -1.96 -23.18 -12.87
C GLN A 126 -1.00 -23.37 -11.70
N GLU A 127 -0.36 -24.54 -11.62
CA GLU A 127 0.62 -24.87 -10.58
C GLU A 127 1.71 -23.80 -10.48
N GLY A 128 1.98 -23.34 -9.26
CA GLY A 128 2.96 -22.29 -8.99
C GLY A 128 2.48 -20.86 -9.26
N SER A 129 1.26 -20.68 -9.81
CA SER A 129 0.66 -19.36 -9.89
C SER A 129 0.44 -18.77 -8.50
N PHE A 130 0.29 -17.46 -8.45
CA PHE A 130 -0.03 -16.73 -7.23
C PHE A 130 -1.35 -17.24 -6.59
N GLN A 131 -2.40 -17.36 -7.39
CA GLN A 131 -3.71 -17.82 -6.94
C GLN A 131 -3.67 -19.27 -6.48
N HIS A 132 -2.89 -20.12 -7.15
CA HIS A 132 -2.70 -21.52 -6.75
C HIS A 132 -2.12 -21.59 -5.32
N ARG A 133 -1.09 -20.81 -4.99
CA ARG A 133 -0.50 -20.78 -3.65
C ARG A 133 -1.49 -20.30 -2.58
N VAL A 134 -2.32 -19.31 -2.89
CA VAL A 134 -3.40 -18.86 -2.00
C VAL A 134 -4.44 -19.95 -1.80
N ASN A 135 -4.84 -20.64 -2.87
CA ASN A 135 -5.80 -21.76 -2.79
C ASN A 135 -5.23 -22.91 -1.96
N GLU A 136 -3.96 -23.30 -2.17
CA GLU A 136 -3.28 -24.35 -1.39
C GLU A 136 -3.28 -24.05 0.11
N TYR A 137 -2.95 -22.79 0.49
CA TYR A 137 -2.99 -22.39 1.88
C TYR A 137 -4.37 -22.60 2.51
N TYR A 138 -5.44 -22.26 1.79
CA TYR A 138 -6.81 -22.38 2.27
C TYR A 138 -7.44 -23.75 2.10
N LEU A 139 -6.73 -24.74 1.55
CA LEU A 139 -7.17 -26.15 1.66
C LEU A 139 -7.17 -26.64 3.12
N ASN A 140 -6.24 -26.11 3.94
CA ASN A 140 -6.07 -26.53 5.34
C ASN A 140 -6.42 -25.43 6.35
N ASN A 141 -6.85 -24.27 5.90
CA ASN A 141 -7.16 -23.11 6.74
C ASN A 141 -8.53 -22.54 6.38
N GLU A 142 -9.26 -22.05 7.36
CA GLU A 142 -10.53 -21.36 7.11
C GLU A 142 -10.27 -20.00 6.43
N PRO A 143 -10.88 -19.71 5.27
CA PRO A 143 -10.72 -18.43 4.60
C PRO A 143 -11.25 -17.28 5.45
N LYS A 144 -10.39 -16.30 5.69
CA LYS A 144 -10.74 -15.06 6.38
C LYS A 144 -10.43 -13.87 5.49
N ARG A 145 -11.33 -12.90 5.50
CA ARG A 145 -11.12 -11.64 4.77
C ARG A 145 -10.24 -10.70 5.56
N PHE A 146 -9.38 -10.00 4.87
CA PHE A 146 -8.67 -8.87 5.44
C PHE A 146 -9.69 -7.77 5.84
N PRO A 147 -9.53 -7.16 7.03
CA PRO A 147 -10.49 -6.18 7.50
C PRO A 147 -10.49 -4.91 6.62
N ALA A 148 -11.67 -4.37 6.37
CA ALA A 148 -11.78 -3.04 5.76
C ALA A 148 -11.12 -1.97 6.65
N PHE A 149 -10.65 -0.88 6.07
CA PHE A 149 -9.90 0.17 6.79
C PHE A 149 -10.65 0.76 8.00
N GLY A 150 -11.98 0.88 7.93
CA GLY A 150 -12.77 1.27 9.09
C GLY A 150 -12.62 0.28 10.26
N HIS A 151 -12.65 -1.02 9.98
CA HIS A 151 -12.45 -2.05 11.00
C HIS A 151 -11.00 -2.12 11.50
N ILE A 152 -10.01 -1.79 10.66
CA ILE A 152 -8.63 -1.62 11.09
C ILE A 152 -8.54 -0.54 12.17
N LEU A 153 -9.18 0.62 11.93
CA LEU A 153 -9.23 1.70 12.91
C LEU A 153 -9.90 1.28 14.22
N ASP A 154 -11.08 0.64 14.14
CA ASP A 154 -11.78 0.15 15.32
C ASP A 154 -10.90 -0.78 16.14
N LYS A 155 -10.14 -1.66 15.49
CA LYS A 155 -9.20 -2.58 16.13
C LYS A 155 -8.02 -1.83 16.75
N VAL A 156 -7.44 -0.88 16.02
CA VAL A 156 -6.34 -0.03 16.50
C VAL A 156 -6.76 0.75 17.76
N PHE A 157 -7.94 1.35 17.75
CA PHE A 157 -8.42 2.15 18.88
C PHE A 157 -8.83 1.31 20.10
N ARG A 158 -9.48 0.16 19.86
CA ARG A 158 -10.05 -0.66 20.92
C ARG A 158 -9.01 -1.52 21.60
N ASP A 159 -8.16 -2.16 20.80
CA ASP A 159 -7.35 -3.24 21.31
C ASP A 159 -5.94 -2.78 21.75
N ARG A 160 -5.37 -1.74 21.13
CA ARG A 160 -3.95 -1.39 21.37
C ARG A 160 -3.58 0.07 21.04
N PRO A 161 -4.16 1.06 21.72
CA PRO A 161 -3.86 2.47 21.43
C PRO A 161 -2.39 2.86 21.71
N MET A 162 -1.64 2.04 22.44
CA MET A 162 -0.28 2.33 22.90
C MET A 162 0.82 1.71 22.01
N LYS A 163 0.48 0.98 20.94
CA LYS A 163 1.50 0.49 20.02
C LYS A 163 2.08 1.63 19.15
N PRO A 164 3.39 1.58 18.86
CA PRO A 164 4.09 2.70 18.19
C PRO A 164 3.42 3.19 16.90
N LEU A 165 2.97 2.28 16.04
CA LEU A 165 2.33 2.62 14.77
C LEU A 165 0.82 2.91 14.86
N ALA A 166 0.18 2.72 16.00
CA ALA A 166 -1.27 2.92 16.14
C ALA A 166 -1.70 4.36 15.83
N PHE A 167 -0.95 5.32 16.35
CA PHE A 167 -1.19 6.73 16.10
C PHE A 167 -0.94 7.10 14.64
N GLU A 168 0.10 6.53 14.04
CA GLU A 168 0.44 6.75 12.64
C GLU A 168 -0.60 6.15 11.68
N ILE A 169 -1.12 4.96 11.98
CA ILE A 169 -2.22 4.34 11.22
C ILE A 169 -3.45 5.24 11.24
N ARG A 170 -3.80 5.80 12.40
CA ARG A 170 -4.93 6.74 12.53
C ARG A 170 -4.74 7.97 11.66
N ASN A 171 -3.59 8.63 11.80
CA ASN A 171 -3.30 9.86 11.05
C ASN A 171 -3.24 9.60 9.54
N ALA A 172 -2.67 8.45 9.14
CA ALA A 172 -2.66 8.02 7.74
C ALA A 172 -4.08 7.80 7.21
N TYR A 173 -4.95 7.18 8.02
CA TYR A 173 -6.34 6.96 7.62
C TYR A 173 -7.11 8.27 7.41
N ASP A 174 -6.95 9.26 8.26
CA ASP A 174 -7.60 10.56 8.10
C ASP A 174 -7.19 11.21 6.76
N GLN A 175 -5.92 11.11 6.39
CA GLN A 175 -5.43 11.59 5.10
C GLN A 175 -5.95 10.73 3.94
N TRP A 176 -5.91 9.41 4.07
CA TRP A 176 -6.44 8.47 3.08
C TRP A 176 -7.93 8.72 2.82
N PHE A 177 -8.73 8.91 3.88
CA PHE A 177 -10.14 9.22 3.77
C PHE A 177 -10.39 10.52 2.99
N LEU A 178 -9.62 11.56 3.27
CA LEU A 178 -9.69 12.82 2.53
C LEU A 178 -9.34 12.61 1.05
N LEU A 179 -8.25 11.92 0.76
CA LEU A 179 -7.78 11.65 -0.61
C LEU A 179 -8.70 10.71 -1.37
N SER A 180 -9.48 9.85 -0.69
CA SER A 180 -10.48 9.00 -1.35
C SER A 180 -11.56 9.79 -2.08
N LYS A 181 -11.74 11.06 -1.73
CA LYS A 181 -12.71 11.94 -2.40
C LYS A 181 -12.31 12.31 -3.83
N TYR A 182 -11.02 12.18 -4.17
CA TYR A 182 -10.57 12.37 -5.56
C TYR A 182 -11.03 11.27 -6.53
N GLU A 183 -11.34 10.09 -6.03
CA GLU A 183 -11.79 8.97 -6.87
C GLU A 183 -13.30 9.00 -7.16
N HIS A 184 -14.06 9.75 -6.39
CA HIS A 184 -15.50 9.76 -6.50
C HIS A 184 -15.99 11.08 -7.12
N MET A 185 -16.78 10.98 -8.20
CA MET A 185 -17.53 12.12 -8.73
C MET A 185 -18.62 12.51 -7.73
N GLY A 186 -18.33 13.48 -6.89
CA GLY A 186 -19.28 13.97 -5.89
C GLY A 186 -18.99 15.41 -5.47
N TRP A 187 -19.93 16.03 -4.75
CA TRP A 187 -19.82 17.42 -4.28
C TRP A 187 -18.49 17.70 -3.56
N HIS A 188 -18.08 16.82 -2.67
CA HIS A 188 -16.82 16.98 -1.92
C HIS A 188 -15.57 16.95 -2.82
N SER A 189 -15.57 16.14 -3.88
CA SER A 189 -14.52 16.08 -4.88
C SER A 189 -14.34 17.42 -5.58
N PHE A 190 -15.47 17.98 -6.06
CA PHE A 190 -15.47 19.28 -6.74
C PHE A 190 -15.14 20.44 -5.78
N ALA A 191 -15.61 20.38 -4.54
CA ALA A 191 -15.31 21.41 -3.54
C ALA A 191 -13.81 21.42 -3.21
N LEU A 192 -13.19 20.24 -2.99
CA LEU A 192 -11.76 20.12 -2.69
C LEU A 192 -10.90 20.69 -3.82
N SER A 193 -11.18 20.35 -5.08
CA SER A 193 -10.37 20.81 -6.22
C SER A 193 -10.47 22.33 -6.47
N ARG A 194 -11.50 23.00 -5.94
CA ARG A 194 -11.70 24.44 -6.09
C ARG A 194 -11.18 25.27 -4.93
N THR A 195 -11.02 24.68 -3.75
CA THR A 195 -10.70 25.41 -2.51
C THR A 195 -9.27 25.24 -2.04
N LEU A 196 -8.51 24.30 -2.62
CA LEU A 196 -7.13 24.05 -2.22
C LEU A 196 -6.19 25.12 -2.75
N ASP A 197 -5.43 25.69 -1.83
CA ASP A 197 -4.30 26.52 -2.19
C ASP A 197 -3.00 25.66 -2.35
N VAL A 198 -1.94 26.28 -2.86
CA VAL A 198 -0.64 25.61 -3.06
C VAL A 198 -0.10 25.04 -1.75
N LYS A 199 -0.32 25.74 -0.62
CA LYS A 199 0.18 25.31 0.69
C LYS A 199 -0.49 24.04 1.18
N ASP A 200 -1.80 23.89 0.89
CA ASP A 200 -2.53 22.66 1.23
C ASP A 200 -1.97 21.46 0.44
N VAL A 201 -1.69 21.67 -0.86
CA VAL A 201 -1.11 20.62 -1.69
C VAL A 201 0.30 20.26 -1.23
N GLU A 202 1.13 21.26 -0.91
CA GLU A 202 2.46 21.05 -0.33
C GLU A 202 2.41 20.29 1.00
N ALA A 203 1.47 20.62 1.88
CA ALA A 203 1.29 19.90 3.14
C ALA A 203 0.91 18.44 2.93
N ARG A 204 0.08 18.15 1.94
CA ARG A 204 -0.29 16.77 1.56
C ARG A 204 0.89 16.00 0.99
N VAL A 205 1.67 16.62 0.10
CA VAL A 205 2.90 16.02 -0.44
C VAL A 205 3.88 15.70 0.70
N ARG A 206 4.10 16.64 1.62
CA ARG A 206 4.96 16.39 2.79
C ARG A 206 4.49 15.19 3.61
N ARG A 207 3.19 15.07 3.87
CA ARG A 207 2.64 13.92 4.60
C ARG A 207 2.78 12.61 3.82
N ALA A 208 2.53 12.63 2.50
CA ALA A 208 2.75 11.46 1.67
C ALA A 208 4.22 11.00 1.71
N LEU A 209 5.18 11.92 1.66
CA LEU A 209 6.61 11.61 1.79
C LEU A 209 6.97 11.08 3.18
N TYR A 210 6.34 11.58 4.24
CA TYR A 210 6.47 11.04 5.59
C TYR A 210 6.05 9.57 5.65
N TYR A 211 4.85 9.24 5.15
CA TYR A 211 4.36 7.86 5.13
C TYR A 211 5.11 6.96 4.15
N SER A 212 5.64 7.53 3.07
CA SER A 212 6.55 6.83 2.16
C SER A 212 7.80 6.34 2.89
N LEU A 213 8.36 7.17 3.75
CA LEU A 213 9.56 6.84 4.50
C LEU A 213 9.29 5.80 5.58
N LEU A 214 8.15 5.89 6.28
CA LEU A 214 7.73 4.85 7.22
C LEU A 214 7.44 3.52 6.52
N LEU A 215 6.79 3.54 5.37
CA LEU A 215 6.53 2.34 4.56
C LEU A 215 7.84 1.70 4.10
N LEU A 216 8.79 2.51 3.63
CA LEU A 216 10.13 2.03 3.25
C LEU A 216 10.83 1.34 4.43
N GLN A 217 10.79 1.93 5.63
CA GLN A 217 11.38 1.33 6.82
C GLN A 217 10.73 -0.01 7.18
N ILE A 218 9.40 -0.10 7.14
CA ILE A 218 8.67 -1.36 7.36
C ILE A 218 9.14 -2.43 6.36
N CYS A 219 9.21 -2.08 5.07
CA CYS A 219 9.65 -3.04 4.04
C CYS A 219 11.10 -3.48 4.26
N LEU A 220 12.02 -2.55 4.55
CA LEU A 220 13.43 -2.87 4.79
C LEU A 220 13.63 -3.74 6.04
N GLU A 221 12.89 -3.48 7.10
CA GLU A 221 12.91 -4.28 8.33
C GLU A 221 12.43 -5.72 8.07
N MET A 222 11.30 -5.86 7.39
CA MET A 222 10.71 -7.17 7.09
C MET A 222 11.51 -7.97 6.05
N LEU A 223 12.31 -7.31 5.24
CA LEU A 223 13.24 -7.94 4.28
C LEU A 223 14.65 -8.15 4.88
N GLU A 224 14.85 -7.84 6.17
CA GLU A 224 16.12 -7.98 6.91
C GLU A 224 17.27 -7.15 6.33
N GLU A 225 16.98 -6.07 5.62
CA GLU A 225 17.97 -5.15 5.04
C GLU A 225 18.42 -4.10 6.08
N ASN A 226 19.06 -4.56 7.16
CA ASN A 226 19.37 -3.78 8.36
C ASN A 226 20.20 -2.52 8.10
N ASP A 227 21.20 -2.58 7.21
CA ASP A 227 22.07 -1.45 6.89
C ASP A 227 21.29 -0.34 6.15
N LEU A 228 20.39 -0.74 5.25
CA LEU A 228 19.52 0.21 4.53
C LEU A 228 18.44 0.76 5.43
N ASN A 229 17.89 -0.05 6.35
CA ASN A 229 16.92 0.40 7.35
C ASN A 229 17.55 1.43 8.30
N ALA A 230 18.78 1.23 8.75
CA ALA A 230 19.51 2.23 9.55
C ALA A 230 19.68 3.57 8.78
N LYS A 231 20.01 3.52 7.48
CA LYS A 231 20.10 4.71 6.63
C LYS A 231 18.74 5.39 6.44
N ALA A 232 17.67 4.63 6.27
CA ALA A 232 16.31 5.17 6.22
C ALA A 232 15.91 5.85 7.53
N GLY A 233 16.32 5.30 8.68
CA GLY A 233 16.14 5.92 10.00
C GLY A 233 16.87 7.25 10.15
N LEU A 234 18.09 7.38 9.62
CA LEU A 234 18.80 8.66 9.58
C LEU A 234 18.09 9.67 8.67
N LEU A 235 17.68 9.26 7.49
CA LEU A 235 16.91 10.09 6.56
C LEU A 235 15.61 10.59 7.20
N PHE A 236 14.92 9.74 7.96
CA PHE A 236 13.73 10.10 8.72
C PHE A 236 14.01 11.16 9.78
N LYS A 237 15.08 11.00 10.55
CA LYS A 237 15.50 11.95 11.57
C LYS A 237 15.84 13.31 10.95
N ASP A 238 16.57 13.33 9.86
CA ASP A 238 16.93 14.55 9.14
C ASP A 238 15.69 15.27 8.60
N TRP A 239 14.76 14.50 8.04
CA TRP A 239 13.49 15.04 7.56
C TRP A 239 12.65 15.65 8.69
N MET A 240 12.54 14.97 9.83
CA MET A 240 11.84 15.48 11.01
C MET A 240 12.46 16.79 11.51
N ASN A 241 13.78 16.86 11.61
CA ASN A 241 14.48 18.06 12.03
C ASN A 241 14.25 19.24 11.07
N ALA A 242 14.22 18.97 9.76
CA ALA A 242 13.98 20.00 8.74
C ALA A 242 12.54 20.52 8.70
N ASN A 243 11.57 19.76 9.20
CA ASN A 243 10.13 20.06 9.12
C ASN A 243 9.47 20.32 10.49
N ALA A 244 10.18 20.13 11.61
CA ALA A 244 9.64 20.26 12.97
C ALA A 244 9.18 21.69 13.33
N PHE A 245 9.53 22.70 12.53
CA PHE A 245 9.24 24.12 12.81
C PHE A 245 8.52 24.84 11.65
N LYS A 246 7.93 24.11 10.73
CA LYS A 246 7.16 24.67 9.60
C LYS A 246 5.72 24.17 9.63
#